data_845329e7a881f4d220fba41f6d90375c
#
_entry.id   845329e7a881f4d220fba41f6d90375c
#
_cell.length_a   1.000
_cell.length_b   1.000
_cell.length_c   1.000
_cell.angle_alpha   90.00
_cell.angle_beta   90.00
_cell.angle_gamma   90.00
#
_symmetry.space_group_name_H-M   'P 1'
#
loop_
_entity.id
_entity.type
_entity.pdbx_description
1 polymer ?
#
loop_
_entity_poly.entity_id
_entity_poly.type
_entity_poly.pdbx_seq_one_letter_code
_entity_poly.pdbx_strand_id
1 'polypeptide(L)'
;MKYTITNSLGEQVELELSGEQAKAMGIPAHMIIKRTGYERELVGNPYWFINGFDVIETIEDGDGVDFECYDAANYYSSRKVAANLERADRLMRQLRQYAALHGGIPSKKDWDAAFDVDKFCIAYQKDYAYAGDEGIFVENYNREKLVGVVYFLSKEACQRAIEVFHDDLVWYFNEYEAMLYED
;
A
#
# COMPACT_ATOMS: atom_id res chain seq x y z
N MET A 1 -16.53 5.09 -13.96
CA MET A 1 -15.54 6.09 -13.49
C MET A 1 -16.26 7.34 -13.08
N LYS A 2 -15.86 7.91 -11.96
CA LYS A 2 -16.36 9.24 -11.53
C LYS A 2 -15.50 10.32 -12.16
N TYR A 3 -16.14 11.32 -12.72
CA TYR A 3 -15.50 12.49 -13.33
C TYR A 3 -15.95 13.73 -12.58
N THR A 4 -15.01 14.58 -12.23
CA THR A 4 -15.32 15.91 -11.70
C THR A 4 -15.24 16.93 -12.84
N ILE A 5 -16.35 17.58 -13.14
CA ILE A 5 -16.41 18.65 -14.15
C ILE A 5 -16.63 19.96 -13.42
N THR A 6 -15.76 20.94 -13.67
CA THR A 6 -15.96 22.30 -13.18
C THR A 6 -16.72 23.12 -14.24
N ASN A 7 -17.86 23.67 -13.86
CA ASN A 7 -18.61 24.55 -14.77
C ASN A 7 -17.98 25.96 -14.85
N SER A 8 -18.51 26.80 -15.74
CA SER A 8 -18.02 28.18 -15.93
C SER A 8 -18.19 29.11 -14.70
N LEU A 9 -18.92 28.66 -13.69
CA LEU A 9 -19.14 29.37 -12.42
C LEU A 9 -18.20 28.87 -11.32
N GLY A 10 -17.32 27.90 -11.60
CA GLY A 10 -16.42 27.29 -10.64
C GLY A 10 -17.05 26.18 -9.79
N GLU A 11 -18.31 25.83 -10.07
CA GLU A 11 -18.98 24.73 -9.37
C GLU A 11 -18.51 23.39 -9.91
N GLN A 12 -18.18 22.47 -9.01
CA GLN A 12 -17.75 21.12 -9.34
C GLN A 12 -18.95 20.17 -9.32
N VAL A 13 -19.12 19.42 -10.40
CA VAL A 13 -20.14 18.38 -10.52
C VAL A 13 -19.47 17.05 -10.77
N GLU A 14 -19.74 16.06 -9.91
CA GLU A 14 -19.30 14.70 -10.14
C GLU A 14 -20.28 13.98 -11.08
N LEU A 15 -19.73 13.39 -12.13
CA LEU A 15 -20.48 12.55 -13.06
C LEU A 15 -19.87 11.15 -13.07
N GLU A 16 -20.70 10.13 -12.93
CA GLU A 16 -20.27 8.76 -13.11
C GLU A 16 -20.50 8.34 -14.57
N LEU A 17 -19.42 8.26 -15.36
CA LEU A 17 -19.47 7.94 -16.78
C LEU A 17 -18.54 6.78 -17.10
N SER A 18 -18.90 5.95 -18.08
CA SER A 18 -17.92 5.07 -18.71
C SER A 18 -16.95 5.89 -19.58
N GLY A 19 -15.75 5.34 -19.87
CA GLY A 19 -14.81 6.02 -20.78
C GLY A 19 -15.39 6.29 -22.17
N GLU A 20 -16.29 5.43 -22.65
CA GLU A 20 -17.02 5.62 -23.92
C GLU A 20 -18.04 6.76 -23.83
N GLN A 21 -18.77 6.86 -22.71
CA GLN A 21 -19.71 7.95 -22.47
C GLN A 21 -19.00 9.31 -22.38
N ALA A 22 -17.89 9.37 -21.67
CA ALA A 22 -17.06 10.59 -21.58
C ALA A 22 -16.55 11.03 -22.97
N LYS A 23 -16.08 10.07 -23.77
CA LYS A 23 -15.63 10.32 -25.15
C LYS A 23 -16.78 10.78 -26.04
N ALA A 24 -17.95 10.16 -25.92
CA ALA A 24 -19.15 10.53 -26.66
C ALA A 24 -19.65 11.94 -26.32
N MET A 25 -19.45 12.38 -25.07
CA MET A 25 -19.76 13.74 -24.60
C MET A 25 -18.69 14.77 -24.97
N GLY A 26 -17.61 14.37 -25.67
CA GLY A 26 -16.54 15.26 -26.11
C GLY A 26 -15.65 15.74 -24.95
N ILE A 27 -15.65 15.03 -23.81
CA ILE A 27 -14.80 15.36 -22.68
C ILE A 27 -13.35 15.04 -23.05
N PRO A 28 -12.44 16.02 -23.12
CA PRO A 28 -11.04 15.79 -23.48
C PRO A 28 -10.37 14.84 -22.50
N ALA A 29 -9.52 13.94 -22.98
CA ALA A 29 -8.86 12.93 -22.15
C ALA A 29 -8.03 13.54 -20.98
N HIS A 30 -7.48 14.76 -21.16
CA HIS A 30 -6.76 15.45 -20.10
C HIS A 30 -7.65 16.03 -18.98
N MET A 31 -8.97 16.10 -19.19
CA MET A 31 -9.95 16.46 -18.15
C MET A 31 -10.47 15.24 -17.38
N ILE A 32 -10.05 14.04 -17.79
CA ILE A 32 -10.38 12.80 -17.15
C ILE A 32 -9.32 12.56 -16.09
N ILE A 33 -9.52 13.05 -14.89
CA ILE A 33 -8.64 12.75 -13.77
C ILE A 33 -9.03 11.36 -13.25
N LYS A 34 -8.15 10.39 -13.48
CA LYS A 34 -8.26 9.08 -12.83
C LYS A 34 -8.09 9.28 -11.33
N ARG A 35 -9.12 8.94 -10.56
CA ARG A 35 -9.03 9.01 -9.10
C ARG A 35 -8.11 7.91 -8.60
N THR A 36 -7.18 8.30 -7.74
CA THR A 36 -6.20 7.38 -7.11
C THR A 36 -6.73 6.76 -5.82
N GLY A 37 -7.81 7.31 -5.27
CA GLY A 37 -8.35 6.93 -3.97
C GLY A 37 -7.77 7.72 -2.80
N TYR A 38 -6.91 8.71 -3.08
CA TYR A 38 -6.29 9.60 -2.07
C TYR A 38 -6.79 11.06 -2.16
N GLU A 39 -7.69 11.35 -3.07
CA GLU A 39 -8.25 12.69 -3.23
C GLU A 39 -9.11 13.04 -2.03
N ARG A 40 -9.11 14.33 -1.66
CA ARG A 40 -10.05 14.84 -0.68
C ARG A 40 -11.45 14.88 -1.28
N GLU A 41 -12.43 14.41 -0.53
CA GLU A 41 -13.83 14.41 -0.95
C GLU A 41 -14.47 15.79 -0.77
N LEU A 42 -15.57 16.02 -1.47
CA LEU A 42 -16.42 17.19 -1.25
C LEU A 42 -17.20 17.02 0.05
N VAL A 43 -17.49 18.15 0.72
CA VAL A 43 -18.32 18.17 1.92
C VAL A 43 -19.66 17.48 1.65
N GLY A 44 -20.02 16.52 2.50
CA GLY A 44 -21.21 15.69 2.37
C GLY A 44 -20.95 14.32 1.73
N ASN A 45 -19.77 14.08 1.16
CA ASN A 45 -19.40 12.78 0.59
C ASN A 45 -18.69 11.89 1.62
N PRO A 46 -18.85 10.56 1.51
CA PRO A 46 -18.14 9.62 2.37
C PRO A 46 -16.66 9.52 2.01
N TYR A 47 -15.84 9.37 3.03
CA TYR A 47 -14.45 8.94 2.92
C TYR A 47 -14.14 7.85 3.94
N TRP A 48 -12.97 7.23 3.83
CA TRP A 48 -12.52 6.14 4.71
C TRP A 48 -11.19 6.50 5.35
N PHE A 49 -11.00 6.08 6.60
CA PHE A 49 -9.73 6.16 7.29
C PHE A 49 -9.45 4.86 8.07
N ILE A 50 -8.18 4.62 8.40
CA ILE A 50 -7.75 3.43 9.13
C ILE A 50 -7.67 3.78 10.61
N ASN A 51 -8.40 3.04 11.46
CA ASN A 51 -8.34 3.16 12.91
C ASN A 51 -7.97 1.80 13.53
N GLY A 52 -6.69 1.67 13.88
CA GLY A 52 -6.16 0.39 14.37
C GLY A 52 -6.11 -0.67 13.28
N PHE A 53 -7.10 -1.55 13.24
CA PHE A 53 -7.24 -2.63 12.26
C PHE A 53 -8.49 -2.48 11.39
N ASP A 54 -9.28 -1.45 11.65
CA ASP A 54 -10.57 -1.25 11.01
C ASP A 54 -10.50 -0.11 9.99
N VAL A 55 -11.15 -0.31 8.86
CA VAL A 55 -11.43 0.74 7.88
C VAL A 55 -12.78 1.35 8.22
N ILE A 56 -12.78 2.57 8.69
CA ILE A 56 -13.95 3.31 9.15
C ILE A 56 -14.43 4.23 8.03
N GLU A 57 -15.75 4.21 7.77
CA GLU A 57 -16.41 5.17 6.90
C GLU A 57 -16.91 6.37 7.72
N THR A 58 -16.69 7.56 7.20
CA THR A 58 -17.24 8.80 7.77
C THR A 58 -17.60 9.76 6.63
N ILE A 59 -18.13 10.93 6.98
CA ILE A 59 -18.54 11.95 6.01
C ILE A 59 -17.59 13.14 6.13
N GLU A 60 -17.11 13.64 5.01
CA GLU A 60 -16.37 14.89 4.92
C GLU A 60 -17.30 16.05 5.32
N ASP A 61 -17.08 16.70 6.44
CA ASP A 61 -17.87 17.85 6.90
C ASP A 61 -17.05 19.14 6.96
N GLY A 62 -15.75 19.06 6.63
CA GLY A 62 -14.81 20.16 6.58
C GLY A 62 -14.29 20.57 7.96
N ASP A 63 -14.43 19.70 8.95
CA ASP A 63 -13.95 19.96 10.30
C ASP A 63 -12.45 19.70 10.48
N GLY A 64 -11.96 19.93 11.71
CA GLY A 64 -10.55 19.75 12.06
C GLY A 64 -10.08 18.29 11.95
N VAL A 65 -10.98 17.32 12.20
CA VAL A 65 -10.65 15.90 12.14
C VAL A 65 -10.42 15.45 10.69
N ASP A 66 -11.24 15.91 9.76
CA ASP A 66 -11.07 15.63 8.34
C ASP A 66 -9.74 16.17 7.81
N PHE A 67 -9.35 17.38 8.24
CA PHE A 67 -8.05 17.97 7.90
C PHE A 67 -6.90 17.15 8.49
N GLU A 68 -6.99 16.76 9.76
CA GLU A 68 -5.96 15.94 10.41
C GLU A 68 -5.80 14.58 9.74
N CYS A 69 -6.89 13.92 9.38
CA CYS A 69 -6.86 12.65 8.64
C CYS A 69 -6.19 12.82 7.26
N TYR A 70 -6.52 13.89 6.54
CA TYR A 70 -5.95 14.16 5.22
C TYR A 70 -4.45 14.48 5.32
N ASP A 71 -4.04 15.36 6.24
CA ASP A 71 -2.64 15.74 6.43
C ASP A 71 -1.77 14.59 6.94
N ALA A 72 -2.36 13.66 7.72
CA ALA A 72 -1.71 12.44 8.16
C ALA A 72 -1.62 11.35 7.08
N ALA A 73 -2.10 11.61 5.86
CA ALA A 73 -2.24 10.63 4.78
C ALA A 73 -3.05 9.38 5.19
N ASN A 74 -4.01 9.56 6.08
CA ASN A 74 -4.96 8.54 6.54
C ASN A 74 -6.39 8.91 6.14
N TYR A 75 -6.54 9.33 4.90
CA TYR A 75 -7.80 9.75 4.28
C TYR A 75 -7.89 9.14 2.90
N TYR A 76 -8.95 8.39 2.63
CA TYR A 76 -9.11 7.65 1.39
C TYR A 76 -10.49 7.90 0.81
N SER A 77 -10.55 8.31 -0.45
CA SER A 77 -11.81 8.42 -1.21
C SER A 77 -12.29 7.08 -1.76
N SER A 78 -11.55 6.00 -1.49
CA SER A 78 -11.89 4.63 -1.90
C SER A 78 -11.72 3.67 -0.73
N ARG A 79 -12.80 2.96 -0.37
CA ARG A 79 -12.77 1.89 0.63
C ARG A 79 -11.79 0.77 0.24
N LYS A 80 -11.70 0.46 -1.04
CA LYS A 80 -10.78 -0.58 -1.56
C LYS A 80 -9.34 -0.19 -1.30
N VAL A 81 -8.96 1.05 -1.57
CA VAL A 81 -7.60 1.56 -1.31
C VAL A 81 -7.30 1.52 0.19
N ALA A 82 -8.20 2.02 1.04
CA ALA A 82 -8.04 1.97 2.49
C ALA A 82 -7.84 0.54 3.02
N ALA A 83 -8.66 -0.41 2.55
CA ALA A 83 -8.58 -1.81 2.98
C ALA A 83 -7.27 -2.49 2.53
N ASN A 84 -6.81 -2.21 1.32
CA ASN A 84 -5.55 -2.76 0.81
C ASN A 84 -4.35 -2.20 1.58
N LEU A 85 -4.35 -0.92 1.88
CA LEU A 85 -3.31 -0.28 2.69
C LEU A 85 -3.28 -0.82 4.12
N GLU A 86 -4.46 -0.97 4.77
CA GLU A 86 -4.53 -1.58 6.10
C GLU A 86 -3.93 -2.99 6.10
N ARG A 87 -4.30 -3.83 5.12
CA ARG A 87 -3.78 -5.20 5.00
C ARG A 87 -2.26 -5.22 4.79
N ALA A 88 -1.74 -4.36 3.91
CA ALA A 88 -0.30 -4.25 3.64
C ALA A 88 0.48 -3.78 4.88
N ASP A 89 0.01 -2.75 5.55
CA ASP A 89 0.63 -2.23 6.77
C ASP A 89 0.58 -3.25 7.91
N ARG A 90 -0.51 -3.98 8.05
CA ARG A 90 -0.65 -5.06 9.03
C ARG A 90 0.38 -6.16 8.77
N LEU A 91 0.53 -6.62 7.53
CA LEU A 91 1.56 -7.59 7.16
C LEU A 91 2.95 -7.09 7.53
N MET A 92 3.29 -5.83 7.23
CA MET A 92 4.60 -5.26 7.57
C MET A 92 4.82 -5.18 9.08
N ARG A 93 3.80 -4.86 9.87
CA ARG A 93 3.88 -4.90 11.34
C ARG A 93 4.09 -6.31 11.87
N GLN A 94 3.35 -7.29 11.34
CA GLN A 94 3.47 -8.70 11.72
C GLN A 94 4.85 -9.28 11.37
N LEU A 95 5.39 -8.98 10.18
CA LEU A 95 6.74 -9.40 9.80
C LEU A 95 7.81 -8.81 10.72
N ARG A 96 7.70 -7.53 11.11
CA ARG A 96 8.63 -6.91 12.07
C ARG A 96 8.54 -7.56 13.45
N GLN A 97 7.33 -7.82 13.93
CA GLN A 97 7.11 -8.53 15.19
C GLN A 97 7.70 -9.94 15.13
N TYR A 98 7.44 -10.66 14.05
CA TYR A 98 7.97 -12.01 13.87
C TYR A 98 9.51 -12.01 13.85
N ALA A 99 10.13 -11.12 13.09
CA ALA A 99 11.58 -10.99 13.06
C ALA A 99 12.16 -10.71 14.45
N ALA A 100 11.55 -9.80 15.22
CA ALA A 100 11.99 -9.47 16.57
C ALA A 100 11.93 -10.67 17.54
N LEU A 101 10.92 -11.53 17.39
CA LEU A 101 10.68 -12.68 18.27
C LEU A 101 11.47 -13.95 17.86
N HIS A 102 11.91 -14.04 16.61
CA HIS A 102 12.48 -15.26 16.02
C HIS A 102 13.88 -15.07 15.41
N GLY A 103 14.79 -14.42 16.08
CA GLY A 103 16.18 -14.27 15.64
C GLY A 103 16.70 -12.85 15.70
N GLY A 104 15.82 -11.88 15.84
CA GLY A 104 16.16 -10.48 16.02
C GLY A 104 16.14 -9.66 14.72
N ILE A 105 16.04 -8.35 14.94
CA ILE A 105 16.12 -7.32 13.89
C ILE A 105 17.53 -6.72 13.94
N PRO A 106 18.20 -6.52 12.78
CA PRO A 106 19.54 -5.92 12.75
C PRO A 106 19.60 -4.55 13.44
N SER A 107 20.51 -4.43 14.41
CA SER A 107 20.79 -3.17 15.11
C SER A 107 21.66 -2.24 14.24
N LYS A 108 21.85 -1.01 14.71
CA LYS A 108 22.83 -0.10 14.07
C LYS A 108 24.22 -0.72 13.99
N LYS A 109 24.68 -1.42 15.05
CA LYS A 109 25.99 -2.09 15.09
C LYS A 109 26.10 -3.18 14.01
N ASP A 110 25.03 -3.94 13.77
CA ASP A 110 25.02 -4.98 12.74
C ASP A 110 25.10 -4.37 11.33
N TRP A 111 24.53 -3.17 11.13
CA TRP A 111 24.68 -2.44 9.88
C TRP A 111 26.06 -1.82 9.70
N ASP A 112 26.64 -1.29 10.77
CA ASP A 112 28.01 -0.73 10.74
C ASP A 112 29.07 -1.83 10.48
N ALA A 113 28.79 -3.09 10.90
CA ALA A 113 29.63 -4.26 10.64
C ALA A 113 29.55 -4.75 9.17
N ALA A 114 28.65 -4.19 8.37
CA ALA A 114 28.49 -4.48 6.94
C ALA A 114 28.44 -5.99 6.62
N PHE A 115 29.50 -6.53 6.01
CA PHE A 115 29.55 -7.92 5.54
C PHE A 115 29.87 -8.96 6.64
N ASP A 116 30.24 -8.53 7.84
CA ASP A 116 30.55 -9.44 8.94
C ASP A 116 29.30 -10.02 9.61
N VAL A 117 28.14 -9.43 9.36
CA VAL A 117 26.85 -9.89 9.88
C VAL A 117 25.88 -10.07 8.73
N ASP A 118 25.46 -11.30 8.52
CA ASP A 118 24.45 -11.61 7.52
C ASP A 118 23.09 -11.02 7.89
N LYS A 119 22.42 -10.46 6.91
CA LYS A 119 21.08 -9.89 7.01
C LYS A 119 20.22 -10.46 5.91
N PHE A 120 19.07 -10.98 6.27
CA PHE A 120 18.17 -11.64 5.36
C PHE A 120 16.87 -10.82 5.20
N CYS A 121 16.31 -10.81 4.02
CA CYS A 121 14.99 -10.24 3.78
C CYS A 121 14.18 -11.13 2.85
N ILE A 122 12.88 -10.92 2.86
CA ILE A 122 11.97 -11.54 1.90
C ILE A 122 12.05 -10.72 0.62
N ALA A 123 12.36 -11.37 -0.48
CA ALA A 123 12.44 -10.78 -1.80
C ALA A 123 11.45 -11.47 -2.76
N TYR A 124 11.09 -10.75 -3.80
CA TYR A 124 10.23 -11.24 -4.87
C TYR A 124 10.89 -11.03 -6.22
N GLN A 125 10.92 -12.08 -7.01
CA GLN A 125 11.29 -12.02 -8.41
C GLN A 125 10.48 -13.05 -9.18
N LYS A 126 9.59 -12.60 -10.02
CA LYS A 126 8.86 -13.45 -10.96
C LYS A 126 9.86 -14.19 -11.83
N ASP A 127 9.65 -15.46 -12.06
CA ASP A 127 10.53 -16.32 -12.86
C ASP A 127 11.90 -16.65 -12.23
N TYR A 128 12.09 -16.43 -10.92
CA TYR A 128 13.32 -16.82 -10.23
C TYR A 128 13.32 -18.35 -10.02
N ALA A 129 14.29 -19.04 -10.62
CA ALA A 129 14.34 -20.50 -10.68
C ALA A 129 14.35 -21.24 -9.32
N TYR A 130 14.72 -20.56 -8.24
CA TYR A 130 14.79 -21.13 -6.88
C TYR A 130 13.66 -20.66 -5.96
N ALA A 131 12.75 -19.82 -6.43
CA ALA A 131 11.68 -19.22 -5.63
C ALA A 131 10.35 -19.98 -5.70
N GLY A 132 10.33 -21.13 -6.37
CA GLY A 132 9.09 -21.83 -6.67
C GLY A 132 8.18 -21.03 -7.62
N ASP A 133 6.94 -21.47 -7.78
CA ASP A 133 6.00 -20.90 -8.75
C ASP A 133 5.56 -19.46 -8.42
N GLU A 134 5.78 -19.00 -7.18
CA GLU A 134 5.27 -17.71 -6.68
C GLU A 134 6.34 -16.62 -6.61
N GLY A 135 7.59 -16.92 -6.92
CA GLY A 135 8.67 -15.94 -7.01
C GLY A 135 9.17 -15.37 -5.68
N ILE A 136 8.72 -15.89 -4.51
CA ILE A 136 9.08 -15.40 -3.17
C ILE A 136 10.24 -16.21 -2.60
N PHE A 137 11.28 -15.56 -2.14
CA PHE A 137 12.48 -16.23 -1.60
C PHE A 137 13.19 -15.41 -0.53
N VAL A 138 14.13 -16.07 0.17
CA VAL A 138 15.03 -15.40 1.13
C VAL A 138 16.25 -14.88 0.39
N GLU A 139 16.50 -13.59 0.51
CA GLU A 139 17.71 -12.96 0.00
C GLU A 139 18.66 -12.56 1.14
N ASN A 140 19.95 -12.78 0.93
CA ASN A 140 21.00 -12.24 1.80
C ASN A 140 21.38 -10.84 1.29
N TYR A 141 21.03 -9.81 2.06
CA TYR A 141 21.26 -8.42 1.67
C TYR A 141 22.07 -7.66 2.70
N ASN A 142 23.38 -7.52 2.46
CA ASN A 142 24.32 -6.99 3.43
C ASN A 142 24.83 -5.58 3.13
N ARG A 143 24.40 -4.97 2.02
CA ARG A 143 24.99 -3.71 1.52
C ARG A 143 24.36 -2.48 2.14
N GLU A 144 23.08 -2.27 1.88
CA GLU A 144 22.36 -1.05 2.22
C GLU A 144 21.05 -1.36 2.92
N LYS A 145 20.64 -0.49 3.82
CA LYS A 145 19.30 -0.60 4.42
C LYS A 145 18.27 0.06 3.50
N LEU A 146 17.41 -0.74 2.93
CA LEU A 146 16.31 -0.25 2.09
C LEU A 146 15.13 0.19 2.96
N VAL A 147 14.47 1.26 2.53
CA VAL A 147 13.25 1.76 3.19
C VAL A 147 12.10 0.77 2.94
N GLY A 148 11.30 0.49 3.97
CA GLY A 148 10.15 -0.39 3.85
C GLY A 148 10.45 -1.88 3.95
N VAL A 149 11.71 -2.30 3.92
CA VAL A 149 12.11 -3.71 4.01
C VAL A 149 12.24 -4.17 5.46
N VAL A 150 11.72 -5.36 5.76
CA VAL A 150 11.92 -6.04 7.04
C VAL A 150 13.11 -6.98 6.94
N TYR A 151 14.07 -6.82 7.84
CA TYR A 151 15.29 -7.63 7.87
C TYR A 151 15.30 -8.57 9.07
N PHE A 152 15.90 -9.73 8.86
CA PHE A 152 16.09 -10.80 9.83
C PHE A 152 17.60 -11.05 10.04
N LEU A 153 18.00 -11.41 11.27
CA LEU A 153 19.35 -11.89 11.56
C LEU A 153 19.52 -13.41 11.37
N SER A 154 18.42 -14.14 11.12
CA SER A 154 18.43 -15.57 10.88
C SER A 154 17.76 -15.89 9.55
N LYS A 155 18.45 -16.66 8.71
CA LYS A 155 17.92 -17.18 7.45
C LYS A 155 16.72 -18.09 7.69
N GLU A 156 16.81 -18.95 8.70
CA GLU A 156 15.74 -19.89 9.07
C GLU A 156 14.49 -19.18 9.57
N ALA A 157 14.65 -18.07 10.30
CA ALA A 157 13.52 -17.24 10.72
C ALA A 157 12.87 -16.54 9.53
N CYS A 158 13.66 -16.01 8.60
CA CYS A 158 13.15 -15.41 7.38
C CYS A 158 12.40 -16.42 6.51
N GLN A 159 12.95 -17.64 6.35
CA GLN A 159 12.29 -18.72 5.60
C GLN A 159 10.96 -19.13 6.24
N ARG A 160 10.92 -19.29 7.56
CA ARG A 160 9.67 -19.62 8.26
C ARG A 160 8.67 -18.47 8.22
N ALA A 161 9.11 -17.22 8.15
CA ALA A 161 8.20 -16.10 7.96
C ALA A 161 7.49 -16.17 6.60
N ILE A 162 8.18 -16.60 5.54
CA ILE A 162 7.54 -16.86 4.23
C ILE A 162 6.45 -17.94 4.38
N GLU A 163 6.71 -19.01 5.11
CA GLU A 163 5.73 -20.08 5.32
C GLU A 163 4.51 -19.62 6.13
N VAL A 164 4.76 -18.86 7.21
CA VAL A 164 3.70 -18.38 8.13
C VAL A 164 2.80 -17.32 7.49
N PHE A 165 3.39 -16.43 6.68
CA PHE A 165 2.68 -15.31 6.06
C PHE A 165 2.47 -15.50 4.55
N HIS A 166 2.54 -16.75 4.08
CA HIS A 166 2.54 -17.11 2.67
C HIS A 166 1.44 -16.40 1.86
N ASP A 167 0.18 -16.58 2.23
CA ASP A 167 -0.96 -16.05 1.47
C ASP A 167 -0.96 -14.50 1.42
N ASP A 168 -0.55 -13.85 2.50
CA ASP A 168 -0.45 -12.40 2.54
C ASP A 168 0.75 -11.88 1.74
N LEU A 169 1.86 -12.63 1.70
CA LEU A 169 3.01 -12.29 0.86
C LEU A 169 2.71 -12.49 -0.63
N VAL A 170 2.03 -13.57 -1.01
CA VAL A 170 1.58 -13.81 -2.38
C VAL A 170 0.67 -12.66 -2.83
N TRP A 171 -0.32 -12.32 -2.02
CA TRP A 171 -1.19 -11.18 -2.28
C TRP A 171 -0.40 -9.88 -2.39
N TYR A 172 0.53 -9.60 -1.45
CA TYR A 172 1.31 -8.36 -1.41
C TYR A 172 2.15 -8.16 -2.67
N PHE A 173 2.86 -9.20 -3.13
CA PHE A 173 3.74 -9.09 -4.27
C PHE A 173 3.05 -9.22 -5.64
N ASN A 174 1.93 -9.94 -5.72
CA ASN A 174 1.29 -10.21 -6.99
C ASN A 174 0.05 -9.34 -7.26
N GLU A 175 -0.62 -8.87 -6.20
CA GLU A 175 -1.91 -8.18 -6.35
C GLU A 175 -1.91 -6.76 -5.79
N TYR A 176 -1.23 -6.51 -4.64
CA TYR A 176 -1.33 -5.24 -3.93
C TYR A 176 -0.91 -4.05 -4.78
N GLU A 177 0.24 -4.12 -5.44
CA GLU A 177 0.73 -3.02 -6.29
C GLU A 177 -0.19 -2.81 -7.51
N ALA A 178 -0.67 -3.88 -8.13
CA ALA A 178 -1.62 -3.79 -9.23
C ALA A 178 -2.93 -3.12 -8.79
N MET A 179 -3.43 -3.46 -7.59
CA MET A 179 -4.67 -2.90 -7.05
C MET A 179 -4.60 -1.40 -6.70
N LEU A 180 -3.42 -0.85 -6.44
CA LEU A 180 -3.26 0.58 -6.18
C LEU A 180 -3.42 1.43 -7.45
N TYR A 181 -3.19 0.82 -8.62
CA TYR A 181 -3.14 1.52 -9.91
C TYR A 181 -4.18 1.03 -10.93
N GLU A 182 -4.98 0.03 -10.59
CA GLU A 182 -6.05 -0.46 -11.45
C GLU A 182 -7.30 0.41 -11.41
N ASP A 183 -7.88 0.56 -12.59
CA ASP A 183 -9.11 1.28 -12.92
C ASP A 183 -10.40 0.70 -12.32
#